data_3c82572079369fe4a658d1e33beca752
#
_entry.id   3c82572079369fe4a658d1e33beca752
#
_cell.length_a   1.000
_cell.length_b   1.000
_cell.length_c   1.000
_cell.angle_alpha   90.00
_cell.angle_beta   90.00
_cell.angle_gamma   90.00
#
_symmetry.space_group_name_H-M   'P 1'
#
loop_
_entity.id
_entity.type
_entity.pdbx_description
1 polymer ?
#
loop_
_entity_poly.entity_id
_entity_poly.type
_entity_poly.pdbx_seq_one_letter_code
_entity_poly.pdbx_strand_id
1 'polypeptide(L)'
;MIEFRGLAKQFGTRIVLRDIDLAIVPGRITGIIGPNGAGKTTLMKSILGLVRADCGDVVVDAARDATYRSRIGYMPQIARFPENLSTAELFAMLRDLRGDTRPVDQQLVQQLGLQTYLDTPLRVLSGGTRQKVNAALAFAFTPDLLILDEPTAGLDPVAAGILKDKILEQRELGRTVVITSHILAELDELCDDVVFLLDGTVRFAGSVHDLKLRTRQFSLERAVAAMMTAGAAA
;
A
#
# COMPACT_ATOMS: atom_id res chain seq x y z
N MET A 1 0.67 -14.75 -3.97
CA MET A 1 2.11 -14.41 -3.94
C MET A 1 2.37 -13.33 -4.97
N ILE A 2 3.16 -12.31 -4.64
CA ILE A 2 3.63 -11.31 -5.62
C ILE A 2 5.12 -11.55 -5.80
N GLU A 3 5.55 -11.70 -7.05
CA GLU A 3 6.94 -11.99 -7.37
C GLU A 3 7.43 -11.00 -8.43
N PHE A 4 8.56 -10.38 -8.17
CA PHE A 4 9.29 -9.53 -9.11
C PHE A 4 10.50 -10.31 -9.60
N ARG A 5 10.72 -10.33 -10.91
CA ARG A 5 11.80 -11.07 -11.56
C ARG A 5 12.58 -10.14 -12.46
N GLY A 6 13.76 -9.71 -12.01
CA GLY A 6 14.64 -8.82 -12.75
C GLY A 6 13.98 -7.49 -13.13
N LEU A 7 13.06 -6.98 -12.27
CA LEU A 7 12.25 -5.80 -12.61
C LEU A 7 13.15 -4.56 -12.70
N ALA A 8 13.16 -3.90 -13.87
CA ALA A 8 13.81 -2.62 -14.06
C ALA A 8 12.84 -1.57 -14.62
N LYS A 9 13.00 -0.31 -14.16
CA LYS A 9 12.22 0.82 -14.64
C LYS A 9 13.01 2.10 -14.72
N GLN A 10 12.89 2.77 -15.87
CA GLN A 10 13.49 4.07 -16.13
C GLN A 10 12.41 5.06 -16.57
N PHE A 11 12.54 6.32 -16.20
CA PHE A 11 11.75 7.44 -16.70
C PHE A 11 12.68 8.49 -17.31
N GLY A 12 12.62 8.64 -18.63
CA GLY A 12 13.59 9.46 -19.36
C GLY A 12 15.01 8.91 -19.13
N THR A 13 15.91 9.72 -18.59
CA THR A 13 17.29 9.32 -18.26
C THR A 13 17.44 8.77 -16.83
N ARG A 14 16.39 8.85 -15.99
CA ARG A 14 16.46 8.45 -14.59
C ARG A 14 16.05 6.99 -14.42
N ILE A 15 16.98 6.15 -13.99
CA ILE A 15 16.68 4.79 -13.53
C ILE A 15 16.07 4.87 -12.13
N VAL A 16 14.90 4.25 -11.96
CA VAL A 16 14.14 4.28 -10.71
C VAL A 16 14.13 2.92 -10.02
N LEU A 17 14.08 1.83 -10.79
CA LEU A 17 14.21 0.47 -10.28
C LEU A 17 15.28 -0.25 -11.10
N ARG A 18 16.13 -1.02 -10.40
CA ARG A 18 17.28 -1.71 -10.98
C ARG A 18 17.26 -3.17 -10.55
N ASP A 19 16.97 -4.06 -11.49
CA ASP A 19 17.11 -5.51 -11.33
C ASP A 19 16.51 -6.00 -9.98
N ILE A 20 15.20 -5.75 -9.80
CA ILE A 20 14.49 -6.11 -8.57
C ILE A 20 14.06 -7.57 -8.67
N ASP A 21 14.66 -8.41 -7.83
CA ASP A 21 14.21 -9.76 -7.51
C ASP A 21 13.65 -9.76 -6.09
N LEU A 22 12.35 -10.01 -5.97
CA LEU A 22 11.64 -9.90 -4.70
C LEU A 22 10.40 -10.79 -4.71
N ALA A 23 10.13 -11.46 -3.60
CA ALA A 23 8.86 -12.14 -3.36
C ALA A 23 8.17 -11.55 -2.13
N ILE A 24 6.89 -11.21 -2.25
CA ILE A 24 6.02 -10.81 -1.15
C ILE A 24 5.18 -12.01 -0.73
N VAL A 25 5.27 -12.35 0.55
CA VAL A 25 4.61 -13.53 1.12
C VAL A 25 3.11 -13.28 1.26
N PRO A 26 2.25 -14.20 0.80
CA PRO A 26 0.81 -14.09 0.97
C PRO A 26 0.38 -14.12 2.44
N GLY A 27 -0.73 -13.43 2.74
CA GLY A 27 -1.35 -13.44 4.08
C GLY A 27 -0.57 -12.66 5.13
N ARG A 28 0.40 -11.83 4.71
CA ARG A 28 1.24 -11.02 5.61
C ARG A 28 1.15 -9.55 5.25
N ILE A 29 1.54 -8.71 6.20
CA ILE A 29 1.71 -7.27 5.99
C ILE A 29 3.17 -7.00 5.68
N THR A 30 3.46 -6.52 4.46
CA THR A 30 4.80 -6.15 4.01
C THR A 30 4.95 -4.64 3.88
N GLY A 31 5.85 -4.06 4.68
CA GLY A 31 6.21 -2.64 4.60
C GLY A 31 7.28 -2.39 3.53
N ILE A 32 7.04 -1.46 2.59
CA ILE A 32 8.07 -0.99 1.67
C ILE A 32 8.65 0.30 2.23
N ILE A 33 9.91 0.27 2.61
CA ILE A 33 10.64 1.35 3.26
C ILE A 33 11.82 1.83 2.41
N GLY A 34 12.24 3.06 2.62
CA GLY A 34 13.36 3.69 1.91
C GLY A 34 13.19 5.20 1.80
N PRO A 35 14.26 5.93 1.46
CA PRO A 35 14.21 7.38 1.31
C PRO A 35 13.31 7.83 0.16
N ASN A 36 13.05 9.14 0.09
CA ASN A 36 12.33 9.72 -1.04
C ASN A 36 13.09 9.49 -2.34
N GLY A 37 12.36 9.07 -3.37
CA GLY A 37 12.97 8.75 -4.66
C GLY A 37 13.59 7.36 -4.77
N ALA A 38 13.55 6.52 -3.73
CA ALA A 38 14.09 5.14 -3.76
C ALA A 38 13.31 4.18 -4.69
N GLY A 39 12.12 4.57 -5.17
CA GLY A 39 11.32 3.75 -6.09
C GLY A 39 10.09 3.09 -5.46
N LYS A 40 9.78 3.33 -4.18
CA LYS A 40 8.64 2.70 -3.45
C LYS A 40 7.33 2.77 -4.21
N THR A 41 6.87 3.97 -4.57
CA THR A 41 5.61 4.18 -5.32
C THR A 41 5.66 3.55 -6.71
N THR A 42 6.83 3.53 -7.37
CA THR A 42 7.00 2.88 -8.67
C THR A 42 6.86 1.37 -8.54
N LEU A 43 7.46 0.76 -7.51
CA LEU A 43 7.34 -0.65 -7.21
C LEU A 43 5.87 -1.05 -6.95
N MET A 44 5.15 -0.29 -6.10
CA MET A 44 3.72 -0.51 -5.85
C MET A 44 2.87 -0.36 -7.12
N LYS A 45 3.13 0.68 -7.92
CA LYS A 45 2.41 0.88 -9.18
C LYS A 45 2.70 -0.22 -10.21
N SER A 46 3.84 -0.88 -10.14
CA SER A 46 4.15 -2.04 -10.98
C SER A 46 3.28 -3.26 -10.60
N ILE A 47 3.02 -3.48 -9.30
CA ILE A 47 2.07 -4.52 -8.84
C ILE A 47 0.66 -4.25 -9.40
N LEU A 48 0.23 -2.98 -9.39
CA LEU A 48 -1.07 -2.55 -9.92
C LEU A 48 -1.16 -2.61 -11.45
N GLY A 49 -0.02 -2.79 -12.14
CA GLY A 49 0.06 -2.69 -13.60
C GLY A 49 -0.13 -1.26 -14.13
N LEU A 50 -0.03 -0.25 -13.25
CA LEU A 50 -0.09 1.17 -13.61
C LEU A 50 1.24 1.68 -14.16
N VAL A 51 2.32 0.99 -13.86
CA VAL A 51 3.66 1.22 -14.41
C VAL A 51 4.12 -0.06 -15.07
N ARG A 52 4.41 0.02 -16.38
CA ARG A 52 5.00 -1.10 -17.13
C ARG A 52 6.51 -1.10 -16.92
N ALA A 53 7.07 -2.27 -16.61
CA ALA A 53 8.50 -2.49 -16.55
C ALA A 53 9.15 -2.27 -17.94
N ASP A 54 10.39 -1.84 -17.93
CA ASP A 54 11.22 -1.79 -19.15
C ASP A 54 11.94 -3.13 -19.35
N CYS A 55 12.30 -3.81 -18.24
CA CYS A 55 12.80 -5.19 -18.23
C CYS A 55 12.20 -5.94 -17.06
N GLY A 56 12.17 -7.28 -17.16
CA GLY A 56 11.64 -8.17 -16.14
C GLY A 56 10.11 -8.15 -16.05
N ASP A 57 9.59 -8.87 -15.07
CA ASP A 57 8.16 -9.11 -14.89
C ASP A 57 7.71 -8.94 -13.43
N VAL A 58 6.42 -8.61 -13.25
CA VAL A 58 5.71 -8.72 -11.97
C VAL A 58 4.61 -9.77 -12.12
N VAL A 59 4.70 -10.83 -11.35
CA VAL A 59 3.68 -11.88 -11.30
C VAL A 59 2.87 -11.70 -10.02
N VAL A 60 1.58 -11.43 -10.17
CA VAL A 60 0.64 -11.32 -9.04
C VAL A 60 -0.27 -12.52 -9.09
N ASP A 61 -0.17 -13.35 -8.06
CA ASP A 61 -0.82 -14.65 -7.92
C ASP A 61 -0.57 -15.61 -9.10
N ALA A 62 -0.70 -16.92 -8.90
CA ALA A 62 -0.46 -17.91 -9.96
C ALA A 62 -1.44 -17.81 -11.14
N ALA A 63 -2.54 -17.08 -11.00
CA ALA A 63 -3.45 -16.75 -12.09
C ALA A 63 -2.89 -15.56 -12.89
N ARG A 64 -2.28 -15.84 -14.03
CA ARG A 64 -1.86 -14.84 -15.05
C ARG A 64 -3.04 -14.14 -15.73
N ASP A 65 -4.14 -14.02 -15.03
CA ASP A 65 -5.41 -13.54 -15.55
C ASP A 65 -5.54 -12.05 -15.21
N ALA A 66 -5.98 -11.25 -16.19
CA ALA A 66 -6.21 -9.81 -16.02
C ALA A 66 -7.25 -9.48 -14.92
N THR A 67 -7.98 -10.47 -14.42
CA THR A 67 -9.01 -10.31 -13.39
C THR A 67 -8.42 -10.09 -11.99
N TYR A 68 -7.11 -10.34 -11.74
CA TYR A 68 -6.51 -10.12 -10.44
C TYR A 68 -6.70 -8.68 -9.93
N ARG A 69 -6.81 -7.71 -10.84
CA ARG A 69 -7.00 -6.29 -10.48
C ARG A 69 -8.33 -6.02 -9.80
N SER A 70 -9.37 -6.78 -10.12
CA SER A 70 -10.67 -6.66 -9.44
C SER A 70 -10.61 -7.10 -7.97
N ARG A 71 -9.58 -7.87 -7.60
CA ARG A 71 -9.32 -8.37 -6.25
C ARG A 71 -8.33 -7.50 -5.46
N ILE A 72 -7.87 -6.37 -6.05
CA ILE A 72 -6.98 -5.44 -5.37
C ILE A 72 -7.78 -4.28 -4.79
N GLY A 73 -7.53 -3.98 -3.51
CA GLY A 73 -7.86 -2.71 -2.88
C GLY A 73 -6.65 -1.78 -2.94
N TYR A 74 -6.82 -0.60 -3.52
CA TYR A 74 -5.74 0.37 -3.63
C TYR A 74 -6.10 1.68 -2.96
N MET A 75 -5.24 2.11 -2.05
CA MET A 75 -5.30 3.42 -1.40
C MET A 75 -4.08 4.23 -1.82
N PRO A 76 -4.19 5.12 -2.81
CA PRO A 76 -3.10 6.03 -3.18
C PRO A 76 -2.85 7.08 -2.11
N GLN A 77 -1.62 7.58 -1.99
CA GLN A 77 -1.26 8.66 -1.09
C GLN A 77 -2.14 9.91 -1.30
N ILE A 78 -2.42 10.25 -2.57
CA ILE A 78 -3.32 11.34 -2.96
C ILE A 78 -4.40 10.75 -3.85
N ALA A 79 -5.61 10.60 -3.31
CA ALA A 79 -6.75 10.17 -4.09
C ALA A 79 -7.28 11.32 -4.95
N ARG A 80 -7.41 11.03 -6.25
CA ARG A 80 -8.05 11.93 -7.22
C ARG A 80 -9.36 11.32 -7.68
N PHE A 81 -10.45 11.78 -7.08
CA PHE A 81 -11.79 11.35 -7.42
C PHE A 81 -12.48 12.38 -8.32
N PRO A 82 -13.50 11.97 -9.07
CA PRO A 82 -14.40 12.93 -9.76
C PRO A 82 -15.08 13.84 -8.74
N GLU A 83 -14.70 15.11 -8.72
CA GLU A 83 -15.03 16.05 -7.64
C GLU A 83 -16.54 16.33 -7.50
N ASN A 84 -17.30 16.13 -8.59
CA ASN A 84 -18.75 16.38 -8.61
C ASN A 84 -19.57 15.21 -8.06
N LEU A 85 -18.98 14.02 -7.93
CA LEU A 85 -19.68 12.88 -7.36
C LEU A 85 -19.77 13.01 -5.83
N SER A 86 -20.87 12.52 -5.28
CA SER A 86 -20.97 12.26 -3.84
C SER A 86 -20.21 10.97 -3.46
N THR A 87 -19.98 10.79 -2.17
CA THR A 87 -19.35 9.56 -1.66
C THR A 87 -20.15 8.33 -2.07
N ALA A 88 -21.50 8.34 -1.95
CA ALA A 88 -22.36 7.23 -2.32
C ALA A 88 -22.28 6.93 -3.82
N GLU A 89 -22.32 7.96 -4.67
CA GLU A 89 -22.20 7.81 -6.12
C GLU A 89 -20.85 7.23 -6.53
N LEU A 90 -19.77 7.62 -5.85
CA LEU A 90 -18.45 7.05 -6.09
C LEU A 90 -18.38 5.55 -5.74
N PHE A 91 -18.97 5.12 -4.62
CA PHE A 91 -19.08 3.69 -4.29
C PHE A 91 -19.90 2.92 -5.33
N ALA A 92 -21.06 3.48 -5.77
CA ALA A 92 -21.90 2.88 -6.79
C ALA A 92 -21.15 2.74 -8.12
N MET A 93 -20.49 3.80 -8.58
CA MET A 93 -19.70 3.80 -9.81
C MET A 93 -18.57 2.74 -9.77
N LEU A 94 -17.84 2.63 -8.66
CA LEU A 94 -16.79 1.64 -8.56
C LEU A 94 -17.32 0.20 -8.49
N ARG A 95 -18.46 -0.04 -7.86
CA ARG A 95 -19.14 -1.33 -7.86
C ARG A 95 -19.53 -1.74 -9.28
N ASP A 96 -20.13 -0.81 -10.04
CA ASP A 96 -20.57 -1.06 -11.42
C ASP A 96 -19.37 -1.33 -12.35
N LEU A 97 -18.27 -0.56 -12.21
CA LEU A 97 -17.04 -0.77 -12.97
C LEU A 97 -16.36 -2.11 -12.67
N ARG A 98 -16.48 -2.61 -11.44
CA ARG A 98 -15.95 -3.92 -11.05
C ARG A 98 -16.85 -5.09 -11.46
N GLY A 99 -18.11 -4.82 -11.83
CA GLY A 99 -19.12 -5.86 -12.05
C GLY A 99 -19.40 -6.67 -10.77
N ASP A 100 -19.14 -6.09 -9.59
CA ASP A 100 -19.27 -6.78 -8.31
C ASP A 100 -20.69 -6.68 -7.78
N THR A 101 -21.34 -7.83 -7.61
CA THR A 101 -22.71 -7.93 -7.06
C THR A 101 -22.74 -8.15 -5.55
N ARG A 102 -21.58 -8.34 -4.91
CA ARG A 102 -21.49 -8.55 -3.46
C ARG A 102 -21.82 -7.26 -2.71
N PRO A 103 -22.33 -7.36 -1.47
CA PRO A 103 -22.49 -6.20 -0.61
C PRO A 103 -21.14 -5.50 -0.39
N VAL A 104 -21.16 -4.18 -0.43
CA VAL A 104 -20.00 -3.35 -0.08
C VAL A 104 -19.77 -3.44 1.43
N ASP A 105 -18.54 -3.69 1.85
CA ASP A 105 -18.15 -3.59 3.26
C ASP A 105 -18.27 -2.13 3.71
N GLN A 106 -19.22 -1.87 4.61
CA GLN A 106 -19.49 -0.53 5.13
C GLN A 106 -18.86 -0.29 6.51
N GLN A 107 -18.07 -1.22 7.02
CA GLN A 107 -17.50 -1.13 8.37
C GLN A 107 -16.69 0.17 8.53
N LEU A 108 -15.76 0.47 7.63
CA LEU A 108 -14.97 1.70 7.69
C LEU A 108 -15.83 2.96 7.48
N VAL A 109 -16.87 2.89 6.64
CA VAL A 109 -17.83 4.00 6.47
C VAL A 109 -18.46 4.36 7.81
N GLN A 110 -18.85 3.36 8.60
CA GLN A 110 -19.44 3.54 9.91
C GLN A 110 -18.41 4.01 10.94
N GLN A 111 -17.30 3.30 11.07
CA GLN A 111 -16.27 3.59 12.08
C GLN A 111 -15.60 4.96 11.90
N LEU A 112 -15.43 5.40 10.65
CA LEU A 112 -14.84 6.70 10.31
C LEU A 112 -15.87 7.85 10.28
N GLY A 113 -17.15 7.58 10.61
CA GLY A 113 -18.23 8.58 10.67
C GLY A 113 -18.58 9.17 9.30
N LEU A 114 -18.46 8.39 8.22
CA LEU A 114 -18.70 8.86 6.85
C LEU A 114 -20.17 8.87 6.45
N GLN A 115 -21.09 8.33 7.29
CA GLN A 115 -22.52 8.26 6.97
C GLN A 115 -23.12 9.64 6.68
N THR A 116 -22.68 10.66 7.42
CA THR A 116 -23.16 12.04 7.27
C THR A 116 -22.66 12.71 5.98
N TYR A 117 -21.68 12.12 5.31
CA TYR A 117 -21.06 12.64 4.09
C TYR A 117 -21.41 11.84 2.83
N LEU A 118 -22.28 10.83 2.94
CA LEU A 118 -22.59 9.95 1.79
C LEU A 118 -23.15 10.73 0.60
N ASP A 119 -24.03 11.69 0.84
CA ASP A 119 -24.66 12.51 -0.22
C ASP A 119 -23.89 13.81 -0.51
N THR A 120 -22.73 14.02 0.18
CA THR A 120 -21.95 15.24 0.03
C THR A 120 -21.00 15.12 -1.16
N PRO A 121 -20.96 16.09 -2.09
CA PRO A 121 -20.01 16.10 -3.20
C PRO A 121 -18.55 16.14 -2.69
N LEU A 122 -17.69 15.34 -3.31
CA LEU A 122 -16.30 15.18 -2.88
C LEU A 122 -15.50 16.49 -2.85
N ARG A 123 -15.82 17.45 -3.73
CA ARG A 123 -15.14 18.76 -3.78
C ARG A 123 -15.29 19.59 -2.50
N VAL A 124 -16.36 19.37 -1.73
CA VAL A 124 -16.60 20.15 -0.50
C VAL A 124 -16.11 19.44 0.77
N LEU A 125 -15.63 18.20 0.65
CA LEU A 125 -15.06 17.46 1.77
C LEU A 125 -13.68 18.02 2.14
N SER A 126 -13.39 18.04 3.44
CA SER A 126 -12.03 18.33 3.92
C SER A 126 -11.01 17.29 3.44
N GLY A 127 -9.71 17.64 3.44
CA GLY A 127 -8.65 16.70 3.08
C GLY A 127 -8.69 15.44 3.93
N GLY A 128 -8.85 15.55 5.24
CA GLY A 128 -8.96 14.40 6.14
C GLY A 128 -10.21 13.55 5.86
N THR A 129 -11.36 14.17 5.56
CA THR A 129 -12.58 13.42 5.19
C THR A 129 -12.41 12.71 3.85
N ARG A 130 -11.76 13.34 2.86
CA ARG A 130 -11.42 12.67 1.59
C ARG A 130 -10.48 11.49 1.80
N GLN A 131 -9.53 11.59 2.73
CA GLN A 131 -8.63 10.49 3.06
C GLN A 131 -9.38 9.34 3.75
N LYS A 132 -10.36 9.63 4.62
CA LYS A 132 -11.27 8.63 5.20
C LYS A 132 -12.09 7.91 4.10
N VAL A 133 -12.61 8.66 3.12
CA VAL A 133 -13.30 8.06 1.95
C VAL A 133 -12.36 7.18 1.13
N ASN A 134 -11.12 7.64 0.88
CA ASN A 134 -10.09 6.86 0.19
C ASN A 134 -9.81 5.52 0.89
N ALA A 135 -9.65 5.57 2.23
CA ALA A 135 -9.49 4.37 3.04
C ALA A 135 -10.70 3.44 2.89
N ALA A 136 -11.92 3.94 3.14
CA ALA A 136 -13.13 3.12 3.05
C ALA A 136 -13.28 2.44 1.68
N LEU A 137 -12.97 3.13 0.58
CA LEU A 137 -13.01 2.56 -0.77
C LEU A 137 -12.00 1.45 -1.01
N ALA A 138 -10.79 1.54 -0.44
CA ALA A 138 -9.77 0.53 -0.62
C ALA A 138 -10.20 -0.83 -0.04
N PHE A 139 -10.98 -0.83 1.03
CA PHE A 139 -11.45 -2.05 1.71
C PHE A 139 -12.85 -2.51 1.27
N ALA A 140 -13.62 -1.63 0.63
CA ALA A 140 -15.06 -1.80 0.38
C ALA A 140 -15.45 -3.09 -0.35
N PHE A 141 -14.60 -3.58 -1.25
CA PHE A 141 -14.91 -4.74 -2.12
C PHE A 141 -14.21 -6.03 -1.66
N THR A 142 -13.91 -6.12 -0.37
CA THR A 142 -13.30 -7.31 0.25
C THR A 142 -12.11 -7.87 -0.55
N PRO A 143 -11.07 -7.05 -0.79
CA PRO A 143 -9.95 -7.43 -1.64
C PRO A 143 -9.10 -8.54 -1.01
N ASP A 144 -8.44 -9.36 -1.85
CA ASP A 144 -7.47 -10.37 -1.43
C ASP A 144 -6.08 -9.74 -1.21
N LEU A 145 -5.82 -8.65 -1.93
CA LEU A 145 -4.58 -7.87 -1.86
C LEU A 145 -4.90 -6.41 -1.61
N LEU A 146 -4.30 -5.82 -0.59
CA LEU A 146 -4.36 -4.39 -0.29
C LEU A 146 -3.01 -3.75 -0.59
N ILE A 147 -3.04 -2.63 -1.32
CA ILE A 147 -1.87 -1.79 -1.57
C ILE A 147 -2.18 -0.40 -1.02
N LEU A 148 -1.47 -0.01 0.04
CA LEU A 148 -1.74 1.17 0.83
C LEU A 148 -0.53 2.10 0.81
N ASP A 149 -0.65 3.23 0.11
CA ASP A 149 0.44 4.21 -0.01
C ASP A 149 0.21 5.35 1.01
N GLU A 150 0.95 5.30 2.14
CA GLU A 150 0.85 6.23 3.26
C GLU A 150 -0.58 6.38 3.82
N PRO A 151 -1.22 5.30 4.23
CA PRO A 151 -2.66 5.29 4.50
C PRO A 151 -3.08 6.19 5.67
N THR A 152 -2.23 6.41 6.66
CA THR A 152 -2.53 7.23 7.86
C THR A 152 -2.25 8.71 7.65
N ALA A 153 -1.56 9.07 6.55
CA ALA A 153 -1.22 10.47 6.28
C ALA A 153 -2.47 11.35 6.15
N GLY A 154 -2.52 12.43 6.92
CA GLY A 154 -3.65 13.38 6.91
C GLY A 154 -4.89 12.92 7.66
N LEU A 155 -4.87 11.77 8.34
CA LEU A 155 -5.90 11.34 9.28
C LEU A 155 -5.63 11.90 10.68
N ASP A 156 -6.71 12.14 11.42
CA ASP A 156 -6.62 12.38 12.85
C ASP A 156 -6.22 11.08 13.60
N PRO A 157 -5.69 11.16 14.84
CA PRO A 157 -5.21 9.97 15.57
C PRO A 157 -6.25 8.88 15.76
N VAL A 158 -7.54 9.24 15.91
CA VAL A 158 -8.62 8.26 16.09
C VAL A 158 -8.87 7.51 14.78
N ALA A 159 -8.99 8.23 13.67
CA ALA A 159 -9.18 7.61 12.36
C ALA A 159 -7.96 6.78 11.94
N ALA A 160 -6.74 7.22 12.26
CA ALA A 160 -5.52 6.44 12.03
C ALA A 160 -5.52 5.14 12.83
N GLY A 161 -5.95 5.16 14.09
CA GLY A 161 -6.12 3.97 14.93
C GLY A 161 -7.10 2.98 14.30
N ILE A 162 -8.31 3.45 13.95
CA ILE A 162 -9.33 2.62 13.28
C ILE A 162 -8.80 1.97 12.01
N LEU A 163 -8.04 2.72 11.20
CA LEU A 163 -7.48 2.19 9.96
C LEU A 163 -6.40 1.13 10.22
N LYS A 164 -5.54 1.34 11.23
CA LYS A 164 -4.53 0.36 11.64
C LYS A 164 -5.18 -0.95 12.12
N ASP A 165 -6.21 -0.85 12.95
CA ASP A 165 -6.97 -2.02 13.40
C ASP A 165 -7.59 -2.77 12.22
N LYS A 166 -8.15 -2.04 11.24
CA LYS A 166 -8.68 -2.65 10.01
C LYS A 166 -7.62 -3.34 9.18
N ILE A 167 -6.41 -2.80 9.10
CA ILE A 167 -5.27 -3.42 8.41
C ILE A 167 -4.88 -4.74 9.11
N LEU A 168 -4.79 -4.75 10.43
CA LEU A 168 -4.50 -5.96 11.21
C LEU A 168 -5.58 -7.02 11.05
N GLU A 169 -6.87 -6.62 11.07
CA GLU A 169 -8.00 -7.52 10.78
C GLU A 169 -7.84 -8.20 9.40
N GLN A 170 -7.39 -7.48 8.37
CA GLN A 170 -7.19 -8.08 7.05
C GLN A 170 -6.10 -9.17 7.06
N ARG A 171 -5.02 -8.97 7.83
CA ARG A 171 -3.98 -9.99 8.01
C ARG A 171 -4.56 -11.24 8.71
N GLU A 172 -5.38 -11.07 9.74
CA GLU A 172 -6.03 -12.18 10.44
C GLU A 172 -6.97 -12.97 9.53
N LEU A 173 -7.58 -12.30 8.54
CA LEU A 173 -8.37 -12.93 7.49
C LEU A 173 -7.52 -13.59 6.39
N GLY A 174 -6.19 -13.63 6.54
CA GLY A 174 -5.25 -14.24 5.58
C GLY A 174 -5.03 -13.43 4.31
N ARG A 175 -5.39 -12.14 4.30
CA ARG A 175 -5.19 -11.26 3.14
C ARG A 175 -3.79 -10.68 3.12
N THR A 176 -3.30 -10.39 1.92
CA THR A 176 -1.98 -9.81 1.72
C THR A 176 -2.08 -8.29 1.75
N VAL A 177 -1.21 -7.63 2.51
CA VAL A 177 -1.15 -6.17 2.56
C VAL A 177 0.26 -5.70 2.21
N VAL A 178 0.36 -4.75 1.29
CA VAL A 178 1.58 -4.01 0.97
C VAL A 178 1.38 -2.56 1.38
N ILE A 179 2.22 -2.04 2.25
CA ILE A 179 2.05 -0.71 2.83
C ILE A 179 3.34 0.11 2.73
N THR A 180 3.21 1.41 2.48
CA THR A 180 4.29 2.39 2.72
C THR A 180 3.89 3.32 3.86
N SER A 181 4.87 3.79 4.62
CA SER A 181 4.70 4.89 5.56
C SER A 181 6.03 5.62 5.75
N HIS A 182 5.97 6.91 6.01
CA HIS A 182 7.13 7.67 6.50
C HIS A 182 7.33 7.52 8.00
N ILE A 183 6.34 7.00 8.71
CA ILE A 183 6.37 6.78 10.16
C ILE A 183 6.79 5.33 10.41
N LEU A 184 8.10 5.12 10.62
CA LEU A 184 8.65 3.78 10.79
C LEU A 184 8.11 3.07 12.05
N ALA A 185 7.69 3.82 13.06
CA ALA A 185 7.04 3.25 14.25
C ALA A 185 5.70 2.58 13.92
N GLU A 186 4.92 3.12 12.96
CA GLU A 186 3.69 2.47 12.49
C GLU A 186 3.99 1.16 11.73
N LEU A 187 5.04 1.16 10.90
CA LEU A 187 5.45 -0.06 10.21
C LEU A 187 6.01 -1.11 11.17
N ASP A 188 6.69 -0.68 12.25
CA ASP A 188 7.17 -1.57 13.31
C ASP A 188 6.02 -2.26 14.06
N GLU A 189 4.88 -1.56 14.20
CA GLU A 189 3.66 -2.06 14.82
C GLU A 189 2.87 -3.00 13.89
N LEU A 190 2.77 -2.67 12.61
CA LEU A 190 1.86 -3.32 11.67
C LEU A 190 2.51 -4.47 10.89
N CYS A 191 3.79 -4.33 10.49
CA CYS A 191 4.39 -5.20 9.48
C CYS A 191 4.98 -6.48 10.06
N ASP A 192 4.73 -7.57 9.37
CA ASP A 192 5.45 -8.84 9.56
C ASP A 192 6.80 -8.80 8.84
N ASP A 193 6.80 -8.29 7.59
CA ASP A 193 7.96 -8.22 6.73
C ASP A 193 8.23 -6.79 6.27
N VAL A 194 9.48 -6.51 5.90
CA VAL A 194 9.88 -5.25 5.30
C VAL A 194 10.78 -5.47 4.09
N VAL A 195 10.62 -4.59 3.12
CA VAL A 195 11.47 -4.45 1.94
C VAL A 195 12.13 -3.08 2.01
N PHE A 196 13.44 -3.06 2.20
CA PHE A 196 14.23 -1.82 2.22
C PHE A 196 14.80 -1.53 0.83
N LEU A 197 14.29 -0.45 0.22
CA LEU A 197 14.74 0.08 -1.06
C LEU A 197 15.70 1.25 -0.87
N LEU A 198 16.83 1.20 -1.56
CA LEU A 198 17.80 2.29 -1.64
C LEU A 198 18.32 2.39 -3.07
N ASP A 199 18.27 3.58 -3.65
CA ASP A 199 18.74 3.88 -5.01
C ASP A 199 18.21 2.91 -6.08
N GLY A 200 16.93 2.56 -5.95
CA GLY A 200 16.23 1.68 -6.88
C GLY A 200 16.59 0.21 -6.76
N THR A 201 17.29 -0.21 -5.71
CA THR A 201 17.65 -1.61 -5.45
C THR A 201 17.08 -2.11 -4.11
N VAL A 202 16.79 -3.39 -4.00
CA VAL A 202 16.43 -4.04 -2.74
C VAL A 202 17.71 -4.31 -1.94
N ARG A 203 17.85 -3.67 -0.79
CA ARG A 203 18.98 -3.88 0.14
C ARG A 203 18.67 -4.90 1.21
N PHE A 204 17.39 -5.06 1.52
CA PHE A 204 16.90 -6.06 2.47
C PHE A 204 15.47 -6.43 2.12
N ALA A 205 15.14 -7.70 2.22
CA ALA A 205 13.79 -8.22 2.21
C ALA A 205 13.71 -9.36 3.23
N GLY A 206 12.77 -9.29 4.16
CA GLY A 206 12.62 -10.28 5.22
C GLY A 206 11.78 -9.76 6.37
N SER A 207 11.73 -10.52 7.48
CA SER A 207 10.92 -10.12 8.62
C SER A 207 11.47 -8.86 9.32
N VAL A 208 10.58 -8.08 9.94
CA VAL A 208 10.97 -6.95 10.80
C VAL A 208 11.92 -7.42 11.90
N HIS A 209 11.66 -8.61 12.44
CA HIS A 209 12.50 -9.23 13.46
C HIS A 209 13.92 -9.50 12.96
N ASP A 210 14.07 -10.10 11.77
CA ASP A 210 15.40 -10.41 11.19
C ASP A 210 16.19 -9.14 10.89
N LEU A 211 15.51 -8.07 10.42
CA LEU A 211 16.18 -6.79 10.20
C LEU A 211 16.73 -6.22 11.51
N LYS A 212 15.94 -6.26 12.60
CA LYS A 212 16.36 -5.81 13.92
C LYS A 212 17.53 -6.65 14.46
N LEU A 213 17.49 -7.97 14.32
CA LEU A 213 18.58 -8.85 14.71
C LEU A 213 19.87 -8.57 13.91
N ARG A 214 19.76 -8.48 12.58
CA ARG A 214 20.90 -8.23 11.68
C ARG A 214 21.61 -6.91 11.99
N THR A 215 20.84 -5.88 12.35
CA THR A 215 21.37 -4.55 12.68
C THR A 215 21.69 -4.38 14.16
N ARG A 216 21.33 -5.35 15.01
CA ARG A 216 21.42 -5.29 16.47
C ARG A 216 20.67 -4.08 17.05
N GLN A 217 19.50 -3.78 16.51
CA GLN A 217 18.68 -2.66 16.92
C GLN A 217 17.33 -3.12 17.49
N PHE A 218 16.75 -2.34 18.40
CA PHE A 218 15.49 -2.66 19.07
C PHE A 218 14.25 -2.12 18.36
N SER A 219 14.41 -1.11 17.48
CA SER A 219 13.31 -0.53 16.71
C SER A 219 13.61 -0.54 15.21
N LEU A 220 12.56 -0.61 14.40
CA LEU A 220 12.65 -0.56 12.94
C LEU A 220 13.34 0.74 12.47
N GLU A 221 13.06 1.87 13.11
CA GLU A 221 13.68 3.15 12.79
C GLU A 221 15.21 3.11 12.91
N ARG A 222 15.72 2.59 14.03
CA ARG A 222 17.17 2.46 14.24
C ARG A 222 17.78 1.42 13.30
N ALA A 223 17.07 0.33 13.02
CA ALA A 223 17.51 -0.69 12.08
C ALA A 223 17.67 -0.14 10.67
N VAL A 224 16.70 0.64 10.20
CA VAL A 224 16.75 1.32 8.90
C VAL A 224 17.88 2.34 8.85
N ALA A 225 18.05 3.16 9.89
CA ALA A 225 19.15 4.12 9.97
C ALA A 225 20.53 3.43 9.90
N ALA A 226 20.70 2.29 10.57
CA ALA A 226 21.93 1.49 10.49
C ALA A 226 22.19 0.94 9.08
N MET A 227 21.14 0.48 8.38
CA MET A 227 21.25 0.04 6.98
C MET A 227 21.63 1.17 6.02
N MET A 228 21.10 2.38 6.24
CA MET A 228 21.43 3.55 5.42
C MET A 228 22.89 3.97 5.59
N THR A 229 23.42 3.96 6.82
CA THR A 229 24.82 4.31 7.09
C THR A 229 25.81 3.25 6.58
N ALA A 230 25.47 1.97 6.68
CA ALA A 230 26.30 0.88 6.16
C ALA A 230 26.37 0.91 4.61
N GLY A 231 25.28 1.32 3.93
CA GLY A 231 25.25 1.46 2.47
C GLY A 231 26.01 2.69 1.93
N ALA A 232 26.28 3.69 2.76
CA ALA A 232 27.07 4.86 2.39
C ALA A 232 28.60 4.65 2.50
N ALA A 233 29.02 3.55 3.14
CA ALA A 233 30.44 3.21 3.36
C ALA A 233 30.98 2.15 2.38
N ALA A 234 30.14 1.67 1.44
CA ALA A 234 30.47 0.69 0.39
C ALA A 234 30.39 1.34 -1.00
#